data_12ffb286f66fc8bc31e683011c04a1d4
#
_entry.id   12ffb286f66fc8bc31e683011c04a1d4
#
_cell.length_a   1.000
_cell.length_b   1.000
_cell.length_c   1.000
_cell.angle_alpha   90.00
_cell.angle_beta   90.00
_cell.angle_gamma   90.00
#
_symmetry.space_group_name_H-M   'P 1'
#
loop_
_entity.id
_entity.type
_entity.pdbx_description
1 polymer ?
#
loop_
_entity_poly.entity_id
_entity_poly.type
_entity_poly.pdbx_seq_one_letter_code
_entity_poly.pdbx_strand_id
1 'polypeptide(L)'
;MGHNAGSQPSAVAMVQSTEDPLALSRYYLPVYRQRQVVLERGEGSRLWDSEGRDYVDLAAGIAVCSLGHADPGLTAALVEQAGKLWHTSNVFHSEPPLRLAQELVQASRFASRVFLCNSGAEANEAAIKLVRKWAAGEGRAPDRRVILTFRGGFHGRTLATVTATAQPAYQAGFEPLPGGFRHVDFNDLVQAEIAMAAGDVAGVLVEPIQGEGGVTPAAPGFLRGLRELCDHYRALLVLDEIQCGMGRAGTLFAHWHDQVVPDVVTLAKALGGGFPVGAMLAGPKAAEAMGFGAHGSTFGGNPLAAAVARVALEKLSSRDIASNVSRQSAALRNGLASINEELGLFAEVRGRGLMLGAQLKPAHAGRAGEILDLAAAHGLLLLQAGPDVLRFVPALNITDRDIAEGLARLRLALAGLR
;
A
#
# COMPACT_ATOMS: atom_id res chain seq x y z
N MET A 1 36.89 -4.57 -54.23
CA MET A 1 36.09 -3.40 -53.84
C MET A 1 34.63 -3.80 -53.86
N GLY A 2 34.07 -4.08 -52.77
CA GLY A 2 32.67 -4.46 -52.65
C GLY A 2 32.16 -4.00 -51.27
N HIS A 3 31.49 -2.86 -51.24
CA HIS A 3 30.87 -2.34 -50.04
C HIS A 3 29.67 -3.24 -49.66
N ASN A 4 29.77 -3.89 -48.54
CA ASN A 4 28.68 -4.65 -47.94
C ASN A 4 27.78 -3.64 -47.19
N ALA A 5 26.62 -3.33 -47.77
CA ALA A 5 25.58 -2.53 -47.12
C ALA A 5 24.99 -3.31 -45.98
N GLY A 6 25.23 -2.84 -44.75
CA GLY A 6 24.64 -3.41 -43.54
C GLY A 6 23.11 -3.32 -43.61
N SER A 7 22.45 -4.46 -43.54
CA SER A 7 20.99 -4.54 -43.32
C SER A 7 20.66 -4.03 -41.95
N GLN A 8 19.92 -2.92 -41.88
CA GLN A 8 19.27 -2.48 -40.63
C GLN A 8 18.30 -3.59 -40.15
N PRO A 9 18.27 -3.87 -38.86
CA PRO A 9 17.27 -4.82 -38.35
C PRO A 9 15.87 -4.25 -38.64
N SER A 10 15.04 -5.04 -39.29
CA SER A 10 13.65 -4.71 -39.54
C SER A 10 12.94 -4.45 -38.21
N ALA A 11 12.36 -3.27 -38.06
CA ALA A 11 11.44 -2.99 -36.98
C ALA A 11 10.34 -4.07 -37.03
N VAL A 12 10.19 -4.81 -35.93
CA VAL A 12 9.05 -5.72 -35.77
C VAL A 12 7.80 -4.84 -35.88
N ALA A 13 7.09 -4.92 -37.00
CA ALA A 13 5.84 -4.25 -37.16
C ALA A 13 4.89 -4.77 -36.06
N MET A 14 4.59 -3.92 -35.10
CA MET A 14 3.50 -4.22 -34.17
C MET A 14 2.25 -4.34 -35.02
N VAL A 15 1.73 -5.57 -35.15
CA VAL A 15 0.42 -5.81 -35.73
C VAL A 15 -0.55 -5.06 -34.81
N GLN A 16 -1.09 -3.93 -35.30
CA GLN A 16 -2.20 -3.28 -34.60
C GLN A 16 -3.37 -4.25 -34.67
N SER A 17 -3.63 -4.94 -33.57
CA SER A 17 -4.79 -5.79 -33.41
C SER A 17 -6.02 -4.89 -33.51
N THR A 18 -6.91 -5.18 -34.47
CA THR A 18 -8.23 -4.54 -34.57
C THR A 18 -9.23 -5.11 -33.57
N GLU A 19 -8.77 -6.04 -32.71
CA GLU A 19 -9.59 -6.68 -31.69
C GLU A 19 -9.85 -5.70 -30.53
N ASP A 20 -11.08 -5.70 -30.03
CA ASP A 20 -11.49 -4.95 -28.85
C ASP A 20 -10.55 -5.29 -27.68
N PRO A 21 -9.85 -4.32 -27.05
CA PRO A 21 -8.99 -4.56 -25.91
C PRO A 21 -9.66 -5.32 -24.75
N LEU A 22 -10.97 -5.13 -24.53
CA LEU A 22 -11.71 -5.87 -23.49
C LEU A 22 -11.82 -7.38 -23.81
N ALA A 23 -11.90 -7.74 -25.09
CA ALA A 23 -11.91 -9.15 -25.50
C ALA A 23 -10.57 -9.86 -25.17
N LEU A 24 -9.46 -9.10 -25.08
CA LEU A 24 -8.14 -9.63 -24.70
C LEU A 24 -8.07 -10.04 -23.23
N SER A 25 -9.04 -9.64 -22.39
CA SER A 25 -9.13 -10.04 -20.99
C SER A 25 -9.19 -11.58 -20.80
N ARG A 26 -9.61 -12.33 -21.82
CA ARG A 26 -9.61 -13.79 -21.82
C ARG A 26 -8.22 -14.42 -21.66
N TYR A 27 -7.14 -13.68 -21.90
CA TYR A 27 -5.77 -14.14 -21.70
C TYR A 27 -5.27 -13.94 -20.26
N TYR A 28 -6.00 -13.19 -19.43
CA TYR A 28 -5.67 -13.07 -18.00
C TYR A 28 -6.31 -14.19 -17.20
N LEU A 29 -5.58 -14.65 -16.15
CA LEU A 29 -6.24 -15.47 -15.13
C LEU A 29 -7.35 -14.65 -14.46
N PRO A 30 -8.58 -15.18 -14.28
CA PRO A 30 -9.73 -14.45 -13.76
C PRO A 30 -9.68 -14.24 -12.25
N VAL A 31 -8.53 -13.75 -11.74
CA VAL A 31 -8.30 -13.48 -10.30
C VAL A 31 -8.81 -12.09 -9.87
N TYR A 32 -9.14 -11.22 -10.83
CA TYR A 32 -9.68 -9.89 -10.58
C TYR A 32 -11.04 -9.73 -11.27
N ARG A 33 -12.01 -9.17 -10.54
CA ARG A 33 -13.28 -8.72 -11.14
C ARG A 33 -13.06 -7.32 -11.74
N GLN A 34 -12.50 -7.29 -12.95
CA GLN A 34 -12.23 -6.04 -13.66
C GLN A 34 -13.52 -5.39 -14.14
N ARG A 35 -13.56 -4.05 -14.15
CA ARG A 35 -14.63 -3.28 -14.78
C ARG A 35 -14.44 -3.25 -16.28
N GLN A 36 -15.54 -3.09 -17.01
CA GLN A 36 -15.56 -3.00 -18.48
C GLN A 36 -15.21 -1.58 -18.95
N VAL A 37 -14.00 -1.12 -18.56
CA VAL A 37 -13.44 0.20 -18.90
C VAL A 37 -11.97 0.02 -19.24
N VAL A 38 -11.52 0.55 -20.37
CA VAL A 38 -10.12 0.56 -20.78
C VAL A 38 -9.58 1.96 -20.52
N LEU A 39 -8.84 2.12 -19.42
CA LEU A 39 -8.19 3.39 -19.09
C LEU A 39 -6.93 3.54 -19.95
N GLU A 40 -6.78 4.69 -20.61
CA GLU A 40 -5.72 4.97 -21.57
C GLU A 40 -4.72 6.02 -21.06
N ARG A 41 -5.23 7.05 -20.37
CA ARG A 41 -4.44 8.21 -19.96
C ARG A 41 -4.80 8.66 -18.54
N GLY A 42 -3.81 9.17 -17.81
CA GLY A 42 -4.01 9.78 -16.50
C GLY A 42 -3.18 11.04 -16.31
N GLU A 43 -3.70 12.01 -15.56
CA GLU A 43 -3.02 13.24 -15.17
C GLU A 43 -3.54 13.72 -13.80
N GLY A 44 -2.67 13.87 -12.81
CA GLY A 44 -3.09 14.22 -11.46
C GLY A 44 -4.11 13.23 -10.91
N SER A 45 -5.26 13.70 -10.47
CA SER A 45 -6.35 12.87 -9.96
C SER A 45 -7.41 12.56 -11.02
N ARG A 46 -7.05 12.58 -12.31
CA ARG A 46 -7.97 12.30 -13.41
C ARG A 46 -7.47 11.17 -14.30
N LEU A 47 -8.41 10.39 -14.79
CA LEU A 47 -8.19 9.33 -15.76
C LEU A 47 -9.13 9.51 -16.94
N TRP A 48 -8.72 9.02 -18.10
CA TRP A 48 -9.56 8.96 -19.31
C TRP A 48 -9.52 7.56 -19.88
N ASP A 49 -10.69 7.10 -20.31
CA ASP A 49 -10.79 5.83 -21.03
C ASP A 49 -10.57 6.00 -22.55
N SER A 50 -10.54 4.87 -23.25
CA SER A 50 -10.36 4.81 -24.69
C SER A 50 -11.52 5.45 -25.50
N GLU A 51 -12.65 5.74 -24.87
CA GLU A 51 -13.78 6.46 -25.46
C GLU A 51 -13.74 7.97 -25.18
N GLY A 52 -12.70 8.42 -24.44
CA GLY A 52 -12.50 9.82 -24.07
C GLY A 52 -13.32 10.29 -22.86
N ARG A 53 -14.02 9.39 -22.16
CA ARG A 53 -14.74 9.74 -20.93
C ARG A 53 -13.73 10.02 -19.80
N ASP A 54 -13.99 11.05 -19.00
CA ASP A 54 -13.15 11.43 -17.88
C ASP A 54 -13.67 10.86 -16.55
N TYR A 55 -12.73 10.56 -15.68
CA TYR A 55 -12.98 10.04 -14.33
C TYR A 55 -12.22 10.85 -13.29
N VAL A 56 -12.88 11.23 -12.21
CA VAL A 56 -12.19 11.65 -10.98
C VAL A 56 -11.74 10.39 -10.25
N ASP A 57 -10.45 10.28 -9.97
CA ASP A 57 -9.87 9.12 -9.32
C ASP A 57 -9.67 9.36 -7.81
N LEU A 58 -10.59 8.80 -7.00
CA LEU A 58 -10.45 8.77 -5.55
C LEU A 58 -9.93 7.40 -5.05
N ALA A 59 -9.39 6.58 -5.97
CA ALA A 59 -8.80 5.27 -5.70
C ALA A 59 -7.26 5.28 -5.80
N ALA A 60 -6.69 6.11 -6.66
CA ALA A 60 -5.25 6.26 -6.90
C ALA A 60 -4.50 4.92 -7.04
N GLY A 61 -5.09 3.94 -7.78
CA GLY A 61 -4.48 2.62 -7.94
C GLY A 61 -4.31 1.85 -6.62
N ILE A 62 -5.26 1.94 -5.71
CA ILE A 62 -5.21 1.41 -4.33
C ILE A 62 -4.14 2.12 -3.49
N ALA A 63 -4.23 3.45 -3.40
CA ALA A 63 -3.29 4.33 -2.68
C ALA A 63 -1.84 4.27 -3.19
N VAL A 64 -1.62 3.88 -4.45
CA VAL A 64 -0.29 3.78 -5.08
C VAL A 64 0.13 5.12 -5.68
N CYS A 65 -0.70 5.68 -6.59
CA CYS A 65 -0.42 6.93 -7.29
C CYS A 65 -0.64 8.14 -6.36
N SER A 66 0.13 8.20 -5.26
CA SER A 66 -0.08 9.20 -4.21
C SER A 66 0.32 10.62 -4.63
N LEU A 67 1.05 10.80 -5.72
CA LEU A 67 1.35 12.09 -6.35
C LEU A 67 0.51 12.34 -7.61
N GLY A 68 -0.55 11.52 -7.81
CA GLY A 68 -1.36 11.54 -9.01
C GLY A 68 -0.73 10.75 -10.16
N HIS A 69 -1.50 10.64 -11.24
CA HIS A 69 -1.05 9.97 -12.47
C HIS A 69 -0.08 10.88 -13.23
N ALA A 70 0.93 10.26 -13.86
CA ALA A 70 1.91 10.93 -14.70
C ALA A 70 2.60 12.14 -14.03
N ASP A 71 2.90 12.06 -12.71
CA ASP A 71 3.61 13.16 -12.01
C ASP A 71 4.87 13.55 -12.78
N PRO A 72 5.04 14.84 -13.14
CA PRO A 72 6.17 15.27 -13.98
C PRO A 72 7.53 14.98 -13.36
N GLY A 73 7.65 15.05 -12.03
CA GLY A 73 8.94 14.79 -11.35
C GLY A 73 9.30 13.32 -11.37
N LEU A 74 8.32 12.42 -11.11
CA LEU A 74 8.53 10.97 -11.19
C LEU A 74 8.84 10.56 -12.63
N THR A 75 8.13 11.11 -13.61
CA THR A 75 8.35 10.85 -15.03
C THR A 75 9.75 11.31 -15.46
N ALA A 76 10.19 12.51 -15.06
CA ALA A 76 11.50 13.03 -15.37
C ALA A 76 12.61 12.15 -14.78
N ALA A 77 12.49 11.75 -13.51
CA ALA A 77 13.46 10.86 -12.86
C ALA A 77 13.56 9.49 -13.55
N LEU A 78 12.41 8.93 -13.96
CA LEU A 78 12.37 7.67 -14.70
C LEU A 78 13.07 7.80 -16.05
N VAL A 79 12.74 8.83 -16.85
CA VAL A 79 13.33 9.06 -18.18
C VAL A 79 14.83 9.30 -18.08
N GLU A 80 15.27 10.13 -17.12
CA GLU A 80 16.71 10.40 -16.92
C GLU A 80 17.46 9.11 -16.55
N GLN A 81 16.94 8.33 -15.58
CA GLN A 81 17.60 7.11 -15.15
C GLN A 81 17.54 6.01 -16.22
N ALA A 82 16.47 5.95 -17.02
CA ALA A 82 16.32 5.00 -18.12
C ALA A 82 17.41 5.18 -19.19
N GLY A 83 17.89 6.40 -19.39
CA GLY A 83 19.02 6.70 -20.28
C GLY A 83 20.40 6.33 -19.72
N LYS A 84 20.49 5.90 -18.44
CA LYS A 84 21.78 5.61 -17.77
C LYS A 84 21.96 4.12 -17.46
N LEU A 85 21.14 3.59 -16.56
CA LEU A 85 21.33 2.25 -16.01
C LEU A 85 20.04 1.70 -15.44
N TRP A 86 19.62 0.52 -15.88
CA TRP A 86 18.37 -0.12 -15.44
C TRP A 86 18.57 -1.11 -14.31
N HIS A 87 19.60 -1.98 -14.43
CA HIS A 87 19.83 -3.09 -13.51
C HIS A 87 21.29 -3.53 -13.49
N THR A 88 21.82 -3.85 -12.28
CA THR A 88 23.19 -4.36 -12.10
C THR A 88 23.28 -5.53 -11.15
N SER A 89 22.12 -6.06 -10.65
CA SER A 89 22.10 -6.94 -9.49
C SER A 89 22.58 -6.24 -8.18
N ASN A 90 22.26 -6.82 -7.04
CA ASN A 90 22.73 -6.37 -5.73
C ASN A 90 24.17 -6.83 -5.40
N VAL A 91 24.87 -7.45 -6.36
CA VAL A 91 26.29 -7.81 -6.24
C VAL A 91 27.18 -6.58 -6.44
N PHE A 92 26.70 -5.57 -7.18
CA PHE A 92 27.40 -4.32 -7.43
C PHE A 92 26.64 -3.15 -6.84
N HIS A 93 27.37 -2.12 -6.44
CA HIS A 93 26.77 -0.88 -5.99
C HIS A 93 26.37 0.01 -7.17
N SER A 94 25.24 0.69 -7.05
CA SER A 94 24.87 1.85 -7.87
C SER A 94 24.36 2.96 -6.96
N GLU A 95 24.48 4.21 -7.39
CA GLU A 95 24.21 5.36 -6.52
C GLU A 95 22.74 5.50 -6.12
N PRO A 96 21.72 5.35 -7.02
CA PRO A 96 20.34 5.62 -6.68
C PRO A 96 19.81 4.80 -5.47
N PRO A 97 20.01 3.46 -5.38
CA PRO A 97 19.54 2.70 -4.22
C PRO A 97 20.29 3.02 -2.93
N LEU A 98 21.58 3.36 -3.01
CA LEU A 98 22.35 3.77 -1.82
C LEU A 98 21.82 5.09 -1.25
N ARG A 99 21.50 6.06 -2.11
CA ARG A 99 20.88 7.33 -1.72
C ARG A 99 19.47 7.11 -1.15
N LEU A 100 18.65 6.31 -1.82
CA LEU A 100 17.31 6.00 -1.33
C LEU A 100 17.36 5.36 0.07
N ALA A 101 18.26 4.40 0.29
CA ALA A 101 18.43 3.77 1.60
C ALA A 101 18.84 4.79 2.67
N GLN A 102 19.80 5.67 2.37
CA GLN A 102 20.21 6.75 3.26
C GLN A 102 19.06 7.69 3.61
N GLU A 103 18.31 8.13 2.60
CA GLU A 103 17.19 9.07 2.74
C GLU A 103 16.04 8.45 3.55
N LEU A 104 15.71 7.16 3.34
CA LEU A 104 14.71 6.43 4.12
C LEU A 104 15.13 6.27 5.59
N VAL A 105 16.39 5.93 5.86
CA VAL A 105 16.92 5.85 7.23
C VAL A 105 16.77 7.21 7.93
N GLN A 106 17.20 8.29 7.28
CA GLN A 106 17.13 9.65 7.84
C GLN A 106 15.68 10.09 8.08
N ALA A 107 14.79 9.84 7.11
CA ALA A 107 13.39 10.22 7.20
C ALA A 107 12.63 9.45 8.29
N SER A 108 12.95 8.18 8.51
CA SER A 108 12.24 7.31 9.46
C SER A 108 12.51 7.64 10.93
N ARG A 109 13.67 8.24 11.25
CA ARG A 109 14.12 8.61 12.60
C ARG A 109 14.37 7.44 13.58
N PHE A 110 14.18 6.18 13.13
CA PHE A 110 14.41 5.00 13.96
C PHE A 110 15.26 3.94 13.29
N ALA A 111 15.18 3.82 11.96
CA ALA A 111 15.85 2.78 11.22
C ALA A 111 17.38 3.01 11.15
N SER A 112 18.13 1.93 11.11
CA SER A 112 19.58 1.93 10.86
C SER A 112 19.95 1.26 9.54
N ARG A 113 19.08 0.41 8.98
CA ARG A 113 19.27 -0.33 7.73
C ARG A 113 17.96 -0.42 6.95
N VAL A 114 18.09 -0.58 5.63
CA VAL A 114 16.98 -0.77 4.70
C VAL A 114 17.27 -1.97 3.80
N PHE A 115 16.25 -2.80 3.57
CA PHE A 115 16.21 -3.77 2.49
C PHE A 115 15.23 -3.28 1.43
N LEU A 116 15.68 -3.17 0.17
CA LEU A 116 14.85 -2.75 -0.96
C LEU A 116 14.34 -3.96 -1.73
N CYS A 117 13.07 -3.93 -2.13
CA CYS A 117 12.39 -4.98 -2.89
C CYS A 117 11.42 -4.36 -3.91
N ASN A 118 10.48 -5.14 -4.47
CA ASN A 118 9.65 -4.68 -5.59
C ASN A 118 8.17 -4.52 -5.21
N SER A 119 7.76 -5.02 -4.06
CA SER A 119 6.37 -5.03 -3.64
C SER A 119 6.22 -5.00 -2.11
N GLY A 120 4.99 -4.69 -1.64
CA GLY A 120 4.67 -4.78 -0.23
C GLY A 120 4.71 -6.22 0.31
N ALA A 121 4.30 -7.20 -0.50
CA ALA A 121 4.38 -8.59 -0.11
C ALA A 121 5.84 -9.03 0.13
N GLU A 122 6.77 -8.65 -0.74
CA GLU A 122 8.21 -8.90 -0.54
C GLU A 122 8.76 -8.18 0.70
N ALA A 123 8.33 -6.96 0.96
CA ALA A 123 8.73 -6.21 2.16
C ALA A 123 8.26 -6.92 3.43
N ASN A 124 7.03 -7.42 3.47
CA ASN A 124 6.49 -8.18 4.58
C ASN A 124 7.13 -9.57 4.71
N GLU A 125 7.42 -10.26 3.61
CA GLU A 125 8.21 -11.52 3.62
C GLU A 125 9.59 -11.30 4.26
N ALA A 126 10.26 -10.20 3.90
CA ALA A 126 11.54 -9.81 4.49
C ALA A 126 11.40 -9.56 6.00
N ALA A 127 10.34 -8.86 6.43
CA ALA A 127 10.07 -8.58 7.84
C ALA A 127 9.75 -9.86 8.63
N ILE A 128 8.93 -10.77 8.09
CA ILE A 128 8.63 -12.08 8.67
C ILE A 128 9.92 -12.90 8.86
N LYS A 129 10.78 -12.94 7.84
CA LYS A 129 12.07 -13.62 7.89
C LYS A 129 13.00 -12.96 8.91
N LEU A 130 13.04 -11.63 8.95
CA LEU A 130 13.84 -10.87 9.91
C LEU A 130 13.46 -11.22 11.34
N VAL A 131 12.17 -11.18 11.69
CA VAL A 131 11.65 -11.53 13.03
C VAL A 131 12.08 -12.95 13.43
N ARG A 132 11.88 -13.93 12.53
CA ARG A 132 12.24 -15.32 12.81
C ARG A 132 13.74 -15.52 12.97
N LYS A 133 14.56 -14.82 12.17
CA LYS A 133 16.01 -14.91 12.23
C LYS A 133 16.55 -14.21 13.46
N TRP A 134 16.00 -13.04 13.82
CA TRP A 134 16.32 -12.36 15.06
C TRP A 134 16.03 -13.26 16.28
N ALA A 135 14.84 -13.84 16.34
CA ALA A 135 14.46 -14.73 17.44
C ALA A 135 15.35 -15.99 17.50
N ALA A 136 15.84 -16.48 16.37
CA ALA A 136 16.83 -17.55 16.33
C ALA A 136 18.18 -17.12 16.95
N GLY A 137 18.61 -15.89 16.65
CA GLY A 137 19.80 -15.28 17.27
C GLY A 137 19.68 -15.09 18.78
N GLU A 138 18.45 -14.82 19.27
CA GLU A 138 18.12 -14.75 20.70
C GLU A 138 17.98 -16.16 21.35
N GLY A 139 18.33 -17.24 20.64
CA GLY A 139 18.29 -18.61 21.16
C GLY A 139 16.88 -19.22 21.23
N ARG A 140 15.85 -18.63 20.61
CA ARG A 140 14.50 -19.20 20.64
C ARG A 140 14.41 -20.43 19.74
N ALA A 141 13.78 -21.50 20.24
CA ALA A 141 13.48 -22.70 19.47
C ALA A 141 12.52 -22.39 18.28
N PRO A 142 12.49 -23.18 17.20
CA PRO A 142 11.67 -22.90 16.02
C PRO A 142 10.18 -22.72 16.28
N ASP A 143 9.61 -23.47 17.22
CA ASP A 143 8.21 -23.38 17.67
C ASP A 143 7.90 -22.13 18.52
N ARG A 144 8.94 -21.41 18.96
CA ARG A 144 8.86 -20.18 19.72
C ARG A 144 9.22 -18.94 18.90
N ARG A 145 8.94 -18.97 17.58
CA ARG A 145 9.17 -17.87 16.63
C ARG A 145 7.87 -17.47 15.92
N VAL A 146 6.77 -17.50 16.68
CA VAL A 146 5.43 -17.16 16.20
C VAL A 146 5.35 -15.65 15.92
N ILE A 147 4.63 -15.30 14.87
CA ILE A 147 4.27 -13.92 14.53
C ILE A 147 2.80 -13.73 14.85
N LEU A 148 2.51 -12.75 15.72
CA LEU A 148 1.15 -12.33 16.04
C LEU A 148 0.67 -11.35 14.98
N THR A 149 -0.51 -11.58 14.42
CA THR A 149 -1.20 -10.68 13.49
C THR A 149 -2.66 -10.49 13.88
N PHE A 150 -3.38 -9.64 13.17
CA PHE A 150 -4.72 -9.24 13.58
C PHE A 150 -5.77 -9.56 12.51
N ARG A 151 -6.95 -10.03 12.94
CA ARG A 151 -8.09 -10.28 12.05
C ARG A 151 -8.46 -9.01 11.28
N GLY A 152 -8.82 -9.18 10.02
CA GLY A 152 -9.08 -8.08 9.11
C GLY A 152 -7.82 -7.44 8.50
N GLY A 153 -6.61 -7.82 8.94
CA GLY A 153 -5.35 -7.35 8.36
C GLY A 153 -5.14 -7.82 6.92
N PHE A 154 -4.31 -7.11 6.19
CA PHE A 154 -3.86 -7.50 4.85
C PHE A 154 -2.36 -7.23 4.69
N HIS A 155 -1.57 -8.30 4.50
CA HIS A 155 -0.11 -8.21 4.45
C HIS A 155 0.50 -8.69 3.14
N GLY A 156 -0.31 -9.21 2.20
CA GLY A 156 0.13 -9.66 0.88
C GLY A 156 -0.52 -10.96 0.41
N ARG A 157 -0.05 -11.47 -0.74
CA ARG A 157 -0.61 -12.63 -1.44
C ARG A 157 0.41 -13.76 -1.67
N THR A 158 1.64 -13.66 -1.15
CA THR A 158 2.57 -14.79 -1.07
C THR A 158 2.15 -15.73 0.06
N LEU A 159 2.63 -16.97 0.08
CA LEU A 159 2.17 -17.96 1.06
C LEU A 159 2.33 -17.52 2.51
N ALA A 160 3.47 -16.90 2.91
CA ALA A 160 3.61 -16.45 4.28
C ALA A 160 2.80 -15.15 4.54
N THR A 161 2.75 -14.23 3.60
CA THR A 161 1.95 -13.00 3.78
C THR A 161 0.45 -13.24 3.73
N VAL A 162 -0.04 -14.22 2.95
CA VAL A 162 -1.46 -14.60 2.98
C VAL A 162 -1.82 -15.31 4.28
N THR A 163 -0.86 -16.07 4.85
CA THR A 163 -1.04 -16.65 6.19
C THR A 163 -1.11 -15.56 7.25
N ALA A 164 -0.23 -14.55 7.18
CA ALA A 164 -0.26 -13.39 8.06
C ALA A 164 -1.54 -12.56 7.89
N THR A 165 -2.11 -12.53 6.68
CA THR A 165 -3.41 -11.92 6.38
C THR A 165 -4.52 -12.78 7.00
N ALA A 166 -5.03 -12.36 8.15
CA ALA A 166 -6.01 -13.11 8.93
C ALA A 166 -7.44 -12.97 8.36
N GLN A 167 -7.61 -13.34 7.08
CA GLN A 167 -8.88 -13.32 6.36
C GLN A 167 -9.07 -14.67 5.64
N PRO A 168 -9.98 -15.54 6.11
CA PRO A 168 -10.16 -16.91 5.59
C PRO A 168 -10.42 -16.97 4.08
N ALA A 169 -11.15 -15.97 3.54
CA ALA A 169 -11.46 -15.93 2.11
C ALA A 169 -10.22 -15.83 1.20
N TYR A 170 -9.09 -15.30 1.71
CA TYR A 170 -7.83 -15.21 0.97
C TYR A 170 -6.93 -16.44 1.14
N GLN A 171 -7.23 -17.28 2.12
CA GLN A 171 -6.44 -18.45 2.48
C GLN A 171 -7.01 -19.75 1.88
N ALA A 172 -8.33 -19.80 1.69
CA ALA A 172 -9.04 -21.00 1.24
C ALA A 172 -8.49 -21.54 -0.08
N GLY A 173 -8.13 -22.83 -0.10
CA GLY A 173 -7.60 -23.56 -1.27
C GLY A 173 -6.10 -23.43 -1.47
N PHE A 174 -5.36 -22.77 -0.57
CA PHE A 174 -3.90 -22.65 -0.62
C PHE A 174 -3.18 -23.45 0.48
N GLU A 175 -3.91 -24.28 1.21
CA GLU A 175 -3.35 -25.15 2.25
C GLU A 175 -2.45 -26.25 1.64
N PRO A 176 -1.36 -26.66 2.33
CA PRO A 176 -0.95 -26.27 3.68
C PRO A 176 -0.28 -24.89 3.73
N LEU A 177 -0.76 -24.01 4.60
CA LEU A 177 -0.16 -22.70 4.81
C LEU A 177 1.08 -22.78 5.74
N PRO A 178 2.08 -21.89 5.58
CA PRO A 178 3.22 -21.84 6.48
C PRO A 178 2.82 -21.64 7.94
N GLY A 179 3.28 -22.49 8.85
CA GLY A 179 3.05 -22.38 10.28
C GLY A 179 3.76 -21.19 10.95
N GLY A 180 3.48 -21.00 12.25
CA GLY A 180 4.13 -19.98 13.08
C GLY A 180 3.45 -18.60 12.97
N PHE A 181 2.15 -18.58 12.79
CA PHE A 181 1.30 -17.38 12.89
C PHE A 181 0.19 -17.60 13.90
N ARG A 182 -0.18 -16.53 14.59
CA ARG A 182 -1.32 -16.47 15.51
C ARG A 182 -2.13 -15.21 15.22
N HIS A 183 -3.46 -15.34 15.24
CA HIS A 183 -4.36 -14.24 14.91
C HIS A 183 -5.25 -13.89 16.10
N VAL A 184 -5.32 -12.60 16.43
CA VAL A 184 -6.21 -12.04 17.46
C VAL A 184 -7.05 -10.91 16.87
N ASP A 185 -8.01 -10.41 17.64
CA ASP A 185 -8.85 -9.32 17.17
C ASP A 185 -8.10 -8.00 17.18
N PHE A 186 -8.31 -7.18 16.13
CA PHE A 186 -7.71 -5.86 16.04
C PHE A 186 -8.31 -4.93 17.10
N ASN A 187 -7.48 -4.07 17.69
CA ASN A 187 -7.85 -3.19 18.80
C ASN A 187 -8.16 -3.90 20.14
N ASP A 188 -7.80 -5.16 20.29
CA ASP A 188 -7.94 -5.92 21.54
C ASP A 188 -6.56 -6.23 22.15
N LEU A 189 -6.09 -5.34 23.06
CA LEU A 189 -4.83 -5.54 23.77
C LEU A 189 -4.86 -6.72 24.73
N VAL A 190 -6.03 -7.07 25.27
CA VAL A 190 -6.16 -8.20 26.21
C VAL A 190 -5.91 -9.52 25.47
N GLN A 191 -6.50 -9.71 24.30
CA GLN A 191 -6.21 -10.89 23.47
C GLN A 191 -4.75 -10.92 23.03
N ALA A 192 -4.16 -9.77 22.68
CA ALA A 192 -2.75 -9.67 22.31
C ALA A 192 -1.85 -10.09 23.47
N GLU A 193 -2.11 -9.60 24.68
CA GLU A 193 -1.35 -9.95 25.88
C GLU A 193 -1.47 -11.45 26.21
N ILE A 194 -2.67 -12.01 26.23
CA ILE A 194 -2.90 -13.45 26.43
C ILE A 194 -2.11 -14.29 25.40
N ALA A 195 -2.13 -13.87 24.13
CA ALA A 195 -1.41 -14.55 23.08
C ALA A 195 0.11 -14.49 23.29
N MET A 196 0.65 -13.36 23.75
CA MET A 196 2.09 -13.15 23.98
C MET A 196 2.57 -13.82 25.28
N ALA A 197 1.71 -13.93 26.30
CA ALA A 197 2.00 -14.59 27.56
C ALA A 197 2.31 -16.10 27.40
N ALA A 198 1.91 -16.73 26.29
CA ALA A 198 2.33 -18.08 25.92
C ALA A 198 3.86 -18.19 25.71
N GLY A 199 4.56 -17.07 25.53
CA GLY A 199 6.02 -16.97 25.46
C GLY A 199 6.65 -17.48 24.18
N ASP A 200 5.85 -17.76 23.15
CA ASP A 200 6.31 -18.24 21.83
C ASP A 200 6.26 -17.17 20.73
N VAL A 201 5.64 -16.00 21.00
CA VAL A 201 5.56 -14.88 20.06
C VAL A 201 6.91 -14.16 19.98
N ALA A 202 7.48 -14.10 18.78
CA ALA A 202 8.73 -13.43 18.47
C ALA A 202 8.54 -12.03 17.88
N GLY A 203 7.40 -11.77 17.28
CA GLY A 203 7.08 -10.46 16.73
C GLY A 203 5.59 -10.27 16.52
N VAL A 204 5.20 -9.01 16.47
CA VAL A 204 3.84 -8.55 16.18
C VAL A 204 3.89 -7.80 14.84
N LEU A 205 3.06 -8.20 13.87
CA LEU A 205 2.90 -7.53 12.58
C LEU A 205 1.51 -6.92 12.51
N VAL A 206 1.43 -5.59 12.35
CA VAL A 206 0.19 -4.83 12.42
C VAL A 206 0.19 -3.64 11.49
N GLU A 207 -0.95 -3.35 10.87
CA GLU A 207 -1.20 -2.09 10.15
C GLU A 207 -1.64 -1.01 11.15
N PRO A 208 -1.08 0.21 11.14
CA PRO A 208 -1.63 1.34 11.91
C PRO A 208 -3.07 1.71 11.52
N ILE A 209 -3.44 1.43 10.26
CA ILE A 209 -4.81 1.52 9.74
C ILE A 209 -5.01 0.30 8.84
N GLN A 210 -5.89 -0.61 9.22
CA GLN A 210 -6.24 -1.74 8.36
C GLN A 210 -6.94 -1.25 7.10
N GLY A 211 -6.27 -1.42 5.94
CA GLY A 211 -6.76 -0.89 4.67
C GLY A 211 -7.91 -1.71 4.10
N GLU A 212 -7.73 -3.03 4.02
CA GLU A 212 -8.72 -3.96 3.48
C GLU A 212 -9.77 -4.37 4.53
N GLY A 213 -9.44 -4.24 5.82
CA GLY A 213 -10.32 -4.49 6.95
C GLY A 213 -11.24 -3.31 7.28
N GLY A 214 -11.81 -2.66 6.27
CA GLY A 214 -12.82 -1.62 6.46
C GLY A 214 -12.27 -0.23 6.74
N VAL A 215 -11.03 0.09 6.40
CA VAL A 215 -10.35 1.34 6.73
C VAL A 215 -10.44 1.63 8.23
N THR A 216 -10.04 0.66 9.04
CA THR A 216 -10.16 0.70 10.49
C THR A 216 -8.86 1.18 11.13
N PRO A 217 -8.80 2.37 11.74
CA PRO A 217 -7.62 2.84 12.46
C PRO A 217 -7.37 2.06 13.75
N ALA A 218 -6.11 1.98 14.15
CA ALA A 218 -5.75 1.61 15.50
C ALA A 218 -6.43 2.56 16.50
N ALA A 219 -7.08 1.99 17.52
CA ALA A 219 -7.70 2.75 18.59
C ALA A 219 -6.65 3.54 19.38
N PRO A 220 -7.03 4.67 20.00
CA PRO A 220 -6.09 5.43 20.83
C PRO A 220 -5.41 4.55 21.87
N GLY A 221 -4.07 4.54 21.89
CA GLY A 221 -3.28 3.74 22.82
C GLY A 221 -2.97 2.31 22.37
N PHE A 222 -3.65 1.77 21.35
CA PHE A 222 -3.45 0.38 20.92
C PHE A 222 -2.01 0.10 20.46
N LEU A 223 -1.45 0.93 19.57
CA LEU A 223 -0.06 0.73 19.10
C LEU A 223 0.96 0.93 20.24
N ARG A 224 0.71 1.84 21.18
CA ARG A 224 1.54 2.00 22.37
C ARG A 224 1.50 0.78 23.28
N GLY A 225 0.31 0.26 23.55
CA GLY A 225 0.15 -0.98 24.31
C GLY A 225 0.85 -2.17 23.63
N LEU A 226 0.77 -2.29 22.28
CA LEU A 226 1.53 -3.32 21.56
C LEU A 226 3.05 -3.12 21.71
N ARG A 227 3.55 -1.88 21.71
CA ARG A 227 4.97 -1.60 21.95
C ARG A 227 5.38 -2.05 23.35
N GLU A 228 4.60 -1.71 24.38
CA GLU A 228 4.85 -2.11 25.77
C GLU A 228 4.83 -3.64 25.93
N LEU A 229 3.86 -4.31 25.31
CA LEU A 229 3.80 -5.78 25.29
C LEU A 229 5.02 -6.39 24.57
N CYS A 230 5.41 -5.84 23.41
CA CYS A 230 6.61 -6.31 22.70
C CYS A 230 7.89 -6.14 23.54
N ASP A 231 8.00 -5.05 24.28
CA ASP A 231 9.16 -4.83 25.17
C ASP A 231 9.15 -5.80 26.35
N HIS A 232 7.99 -6.01 26.98
CA HIS A 232 7.83 -6.94 28.10
C HIS A 232 8.14 -8.39 27.72
N TYR A 233 7.58 -8.86 26.60
CA TYR A 233 7.74 -10.25 26.13
C TYR A 233 8.95 -10.45 25.21
N ARG A 234 9.79 -9.42 25.02
CA ARG A 234 10.97 -9.44 24.15
C ARG A 234 10.63 -9.89 22.73
N ALA A 235 9.62 -9.28 22.13
CA ALA A 235 9.22 -9.45 20.74
C ALA A 235 9.59 -8.21 19.90
N LEU A 236 9.61 -8.33 18.58
CA LEU A 236 9.75 -7.20 17.67
C LEU A 236 8.37 -6.64 17.30
N LEU A 237 8.24 -5.31 17.25
CA LEU A 237 7.08 -4.63 16.69
C LEU A 237 7.35 -4.26 15.24
N VAL A 238 6.58 -4.86 14.33
CA VAL A 238 6.60 -4.60 12.88
C VAL A 238 5.34 -3.84 12.51
N LEU A 239 5.51 -2.63 11.97
CA LEU A 239 4.39 -1.84 11.46
C LEU A 239 4.33 -1.94 9.93
N ASP A 240 3.23 -2.46 9.43
CA ASP A 240 2.92 -2.47 8.01
C ASP A 240 2.33 -1.12 7.60
N GLU A 241 3.16 -0.25 7.06
CA GLU A 241 2.76 1.06 6.55
C GLU A 241 2.68 1.11 5.02
N ILE A 242 2.55 -0.04 4.36
CA ILE A 242 2.47 -0.14 2.90
C ILE A 242 1.33 0.70 2.33
N GLN A 243 0.17 0.74 3.01
CA GLN A 243 -0.96 1.53 2.55
C GLN A 243 -1.11 2.86 3.28
N CYS A 244 -0.92 2.89 4.60
CA CYS A 244 -1.19 4.07 5.43
C CYS A 244 0.01 5.01 5.62
N GLY A 245 1.23 4.57 5.26
CA GLY A 245 2.44 5.39 5.33
C GLY A 245 2.61 6.40 4.20
N MET A 246 3.79 6.96 4.10
CA MET A 246 4.21 7.88 3.03
C MET A 246 3.28 9.09 2.83
N GLY A 247 2.86 9.70 3.96
CA GLY A 247 2.00 10.90 3.94
C GLY A 247 0.49 10.61 3.93
N ARG A 248 0.07 9.38 3.62
CA ARG A 248 -1.34 9.00 3.44
C ARG A 248 -2.21 9.30 4.66
N ALA A 249 -1.72 8.98 5.87
CA ALA A 249 -2.42 9.21 7.13
C ALA A 249 -2.28 10.66 7.66
N GLY A 250 -1.60 11.56 6.94
CA GLY A 250 -1.39 12.96 7.33
C GLY A 250 0.01 13.27 7.90
N THR A 251 0.78 12.25 8.21
CA THR A 251 2.22 12.32 8.55
C THR A 251 3.00 11.39 7.64
N LEU A 252 4.31 11.62 7.43
CA LEU A 252 5.12 10.79 6.54
C LEU A 252 5.04 9.31 6.93
N PHE A 253 5.16 9.01 8.21
CA PHE A 253 4.91 7.68 8.77
C PHE A 253 3.67 7.72 9.67
N ALA A 254 2.77 6.76 9.49
CA ALA A 254 1.49 6.73 10.19
C ALA A 254 1.65 6.56 11.72
N HIS A 255 2.65 5.80 12.16
CA HIS A 255 2.93 5.58 13.59
C HIS A 255 3.33 6.84 14.37
N TRP A 256 3.72 7.92 13.68
CA TRP A 256 4.03 9.19 14.36
C TRP A 256 2.83 9.78 15.10
N HIS A 257 1.60 9.51 14.64
CA HIS A 257 0.39 9.92 15.35
C HIS A 257 0.29 9.32 16.76
N ASP A 258 0.77 8.09 16.91
CA ASP A 258 0.69 7.34 18.15
C ASP A 258 1.98 7.45 18.99
N GLN A 259 3.01 8.18 18.49
CA GLN A 259 4.32 8.38 19.13
C GLN A 259 5.02 7.07 19.49
N VAL A 260 4.88 6.06 18.64
CA VAL A 260 5.47 4.74 18.81
C VAL A 260 6.75 4.64 17.98
N VAL A 261 7.79 4.01 18.55
CA VAL A 261 9.00 3.66 17.82
C VAL A 261 8.96 2.16 17.52
N PRO A 262 8.78 1.75 16.27
CA PRO A 262 8.78 0.33 15.88
C PRO A 262 10.20 -0.23 15.81
N ASP A 263 10.32 -1.57 15.77
CA ASP A 263 11.57 -2.23 15.42
C ASP A 263 11.72 -2.36 13.89
N VAL A 264 10.61 -2.49 13.17
CA VAL A 264 10.57 -2.63 11.70
C VAL A 264 9.36 -1.88 11.14
N VAL A 265 9.55 -1.26 9.96
CA VAL A 265 8.46 -0.70 9.14
C VAL A 265 8.57 -1.26 7.73
N THR A 266 7.45 -1.64 7.13
CA THR A 266 7.38 -2.01 5.71
C THR A 266 6.66 -0.95 4.90
N LEU A 267 7.19 -0.64 3.71
CA LEU A 267 6.70 0.38 2.78
C LEU A 267 6.60 -0.19 1.37
N ALA A 268 5.66 0.31 0.59
CA ALA A 268 5.55 0.12 -0.86
C ALA A 268 4.62 1.19 -1.43
N LYS A 269 3.75 0.83 -2.39
CA LYS A 269 2.69 1.70 -2.95
C LYS A 269 3.17 3.12 -3.21
N ALA A 270 2.81 4.07 -2.33
CA ALA A 270 3.18 5.48 -2.44
C ALA A 270 4.68 5.73 -2.57
N LEU A 271 5.54 4.84 -2.03
CA LEU A 271 7.00 4.93 -2.16
C LEU A 271 7.45 4.94 -3.63
N GLY A 272 6.75 4.20 -4.50
CA GLY A 272 7.02 4.18 -5.94
C GLY A 272 6.16 5.12 -6.76
N GLY A 273 5.04 5.64 -6.21
CA GLY A 273 4.12 6.54 -6.90
C GLY A 273 3.53 5.99 -8.21
N GLY A 274 3.54 4.67 -8.40
CA GLY A 274 3.15 3.94 -9.61
C GLY A 274 4.23 2.97 -10.10
N PHE A 275 5.52 3.25 -9.82
CA PHE A 275 6.60 2.32 -10.14
C PHE A 275 6.73 1.22 -9.06
N PRO A 276 6.92 -0.07 -9.46
CA PRO A 276 7.05 -1.16 -8.49
C PRO A 276 8.30 -1.02 -7.61
N VAL A 277 8.10 -0.77 -6.32
CA VAL A 277 9.15 -0.71 -5.30
C VAL A 277 8.55 -0.98 -3.92
N GLY A 278 9.32 -1.62 -3.07
CA GLY A 278 9.04 -1.81 -1.66
C GLY A 278 10.30 -1.67 -0.82
N ALA A 279 10.14 -1.49 0.47
CA ALA A 279 11.24 -1.39 1.41
C ALA A 279 10.84 -1.96 2.78
N MET A 280 11.79 -2.63 3.43
CA MET A 280 11.73 -2.96 4.85
C MET A 280 12.80 -2.13 5.57
N LEU A 281 12.38 -1.29 6.50
CA LEU A 281 13.24 -0.47 7.34
C LEU A 281 13.41 -1.18 8.69
N ALA A 282 14.65 -1.39 9.12
CA ALA A 282 14.96 -2.06 10.38
C ALA A 282 15.72 -1.15 11.33
N GLY A 283 15.26 -1.05 12.58
CA GLY A 283 15.94 -0.39 13.67
C GLY A 283 17.16 -1.19 14.16
N PRO A 284 18.04 -0.58 14.99
CA PRO A 284 19.29 -1.20 15.43
C PRO A 284 19.12 -2.60 16.05
N LYS A 285 18.08 -2.79 16.87
CA LYS A 285 17.80 -4.08 17.54
C LYS A 285 17.58 -5.24 16.56
N ALA A 286 16.97 -4.98 15.42
CA ALA A 286 16.59 -5.99 14.43
C ALA A 286 17.57 -6.10 13.26
N ALA A 287 18.21 -4.99 12.88
CA ALA A 287 19.01 -4.88 11.67
C ALA A 287 20.17 -5.88 11.59
N GLU A 288 20.84 -6.16 12.70
CA GLU A 288 22.00 -7.05 12.77
C GLU A 288 21.62 -8.54 12.63
N ALA A 289 20.34 -8.88 12.69
CA ALA A 289 19.90 -10.27 12.53
C ALA A 289 20.04 -10.78 11.08
N MET A 290 20.08 -9.89 10.09
CA MET A 290 20.22 -10.23 8.68
C MET A 290 21.67 -10.03 8.20
N GLY A 291 22.42 -11.13 8.13
CA GLY A 291 23.77 -11.14 7.54
C GLY A 291 23.77 -11.52 6.07
N PHE A 292 24.95 -11.58 5.46
CA PHE A 292 25.14 -11.95 4.05
C PHE A 292 24.48 -13.29 3.71
N GLY A 293 23.78 -13.34 2.58
CA GLY A 293 23.09 -14.54 2.09
C GLY A 293 21.78 -14.91 2.82
N ALA A 294 21.37 -14.19 3.86
CA ALA A 294 20.16 -14.50 4.61
C ALA A 294 18.87 -14.22 3.82
N HIS A 295 18.89 -13.21 2.96
CA HIS A 295 17.77 -12.82 2.12
C HIS A 295 18.29 -12.14 0.85
N GLY A 296 17.43 -12.02 -0.18
CA GLY A 296 17.79 -11.37 -1.44
C GLY A 296 16.61 -11.09 -2.33
N SER A 297 16.84 -10.23 -3.32
CA SER A 297 15.91 -9.93 -4.41
C SER A 297 16.76 -9.65 -5.66
N THR A 298 16.35 -10.18 -6.81
CA THR A 298 17.04 -9.89 -8.07
C THR A 298 16.84 -8.43 -8.48
N PHE A 299 15.62 -7.94 -8.49
CA PHE A 299 15.28 -6.60 -8.97
C PHE A 299 15.13 -5.56 -7.86
N GLY A 300 15.05 -5.97 -6.60
CA GLY A 300 14.89 -5.05 -5.47
C GLY A 300 16.05 -4.06 -5.38
N GLY A 301 15.73 -2.76 -5.32
CA GLY A 301 16.72 -1.70 -5.33
C GLY A 301 17.34 -1.42 -6.69
N ASN A 302 16.70 -1.82 -7.80
CA ASN A 302 17.21 -1.44 -9.13
C ASN A 302 17.25 0.09 -9.29
N PRO A 303 18.21 0.61 -10.09
CA PRO A 303 18.39 2.05 -10.25
C PRO A 303 17.15 2.81 -10.71
N LEU A 304 16.31 2.23 -11.59
CA LEU A 304 15.07 2.89 -12.05
C LEU A 304 14.08 3.10 -10.90
N ALA A 305 13.77 2.03 -10.18
CA ALA A 305 12.87 2.09 -9.03
C ALA A 305 13.38 3.06 -7.95
N ALA A 306 14.70 3.00 -7.67
CA ALA A 306 15.32 3.84 -6.66
C ALA A 306 15.32 5.33 -7.05
N ALA A 307 15.56 5.67 -8.31
CA ALA A 307 15.51 7.06 -8.79
C ALA A 307 14.10 7.65 -8.65
N VAL A 308 13.08 6.90 -9.06
CA VAL A 308 11.67 7.30 -8.92
C VAL A 308 11.28 7.43 -7.44
N ALA A 309 11.62 6.44 -6.61
CA ALA A 309 11.27 6.42 -5.19
C ALA A 309 11.91 7.58 -4.39
N ARG A 310 13.10 8.03 -4.76
CA ARG A 310 13.75 9.20 -4.15
C ARG A 310 12.94 10.48 -4.37
N VAL A 311 12.50 10.73 -5.61
CA VAL A 311 11.66 11.89 -5.92
C VAL A 311 10.29 11.76 -5.23
N ALA A 312 9.71 10.56 -5.16
CA ALA A 312 8.48 10.31 -4.41
C ALA A 312 8.66 10.64 -2.92
N LEU A 313 9.72 10.14 -2.29
CA LEU A 313 10.03 10.40 -0.88
C LEU A 313 10.21 11.90 -0.60
N GLU A 314 10.97 12.61 -1.43
CA GLU A 314 11.19 14.05 -1.32
C GLU A 314 9.86 14.81 -1.35
N LYS A 315 9.04 14.60 -2.39
CA LYS A 315 7.75 15.28 -2.54
C LYS A 315 6.78 14.94 -1.40
N LEU A 316 6.64 13.66 -1.05
CA LEU A 316 5.72 13.20 -0.01
C LEU A 316 6.14 13.64 1.41
N SER A 317 7.41 13.96 1.61
CA SER A 317 7.94 14.52 2.86
C SER A 317 7.70 16.02 3.00
N SER A 318 7.19 16.70 1.96
CA SER A 318 7.05 18.14 1.96
C SER A 318 5.90 18.61 2.87
N ARG A 319 6.04 19.85 3.40
CA ARG A 319 4.99 20.51 4.17
C ARG A 319 3.74 20.79 3.33
N ASP A 320 3.90 21.02 2.04
CA ASP A 320 2.80 21.33 1.13
C ASP A 320 1.88 20.11 0.98
N ILE A 321 2.44 18.91 0.83
CA ILE A 321 1.67 17.67 0.81
C ILE A 321 0.95 17.45 2.15
N ALA A 322 1.64 17.59 3.27
CA ALA A 322 1.02 17.42 4.60
C ALA A 322 -0.15 18.40 4.82
N SER A 323 0.04 19.66 4.44
CA SER A 323 -1.00 20.69 4.51
C SER A 323 -2.17 20.39 3.59
N ASN A 324 -1.90 19.93 2.35
CA ASN A 324 -2.94 19.53 1.40
C ASN A 324 -3.75 18.34 1.93
N VAL A 325 -3.07 17.30 2.44
CA VAL A 325 -3.74 16.12 3.04
C VAL A 325 -4.68 16.54 4.16
N SER A 326 -4.26 17.43 5.05
CA SER A 326 -5.11 17.92 6.13
C SER A 326 -6.35 18.66 5.60
N ARG A 327 -6.16 19.59 4.65
CA ARG A 327 -7.24 20.37 4.04
C ARG A 327 -8.22 19.47 3.28
N GLN A 328 -7.73 18.59 2.42
CA GLN A 328 -8.57 17.72 1.59
C GLN A 328 -9.26 16.63 2.40
N SER A 329 -8.64 16.16 3.47
CA SER A 329 -9.28 15.25 4.43
C SER A 329 -10.51 15.89 5.07
N ALA A 330 -10.38 17.14 5.51
CA ALA A 330 -11.51 17.91 6.06
C ALA A 330 -12.61 18.13 5.01
N ALA A 331 -12.24 18.56 3.80
CA ALA A 331 -13.19 18.77 2.70
C ALA A 331 -13.96 17.49 2.35
N LEU A 332 -13.25 16.36 2.22
CA LEU A 332 -13.86 15.07 1.89
C LEU A 332 -14.78 14.58 3.02
N ARG A 333 -14.37 14.70 4.29
CA ARG A 333 -15.23 14.36 5.44
C ARG A 333 -16.51 15.20 5.50
N ASN A 334 -16.38 16.52 5.33
CA ASN A 334 -17.53 17.42 5.33
C ASN A 334 -18.48 17.12 4.17
N GLY A 335 -17.93 16.84 2.98
CA GLY A 335 -18.75 16.46 1.82
C GLY A 335 -19.49 15.13 2.02
N LEU A 336 -18.83 14.12 2.60
CA LEU A 336 -19.46 12.85 2.94
C LEU A 336 -20.53 13.01 4.02
N ALA A 337 -20.30 13.87 5.02
CA ALA A 337 -21.30 14.21 6.04
C ALA A 337 -22.53 14.85 5.41
N SER A 338 -22.34 15.86 4.53
CA SER A 338 -23.46 16.51 3.81
C SER A 338 -24.25 15.53 2.95
N ILE A 339 -23.58 14.62 2.23
CA ILE A 339 -24.27 13.56 1.48
C ILE A 339 -25.05 12.64 2.44
N ASN A 340 -24.49 12.32 3.59
CA ASN A 340 -25.17 11.48 4.58
C ASN A 340 -26.36 12.15 5.26
N GLU A 341 -26.32 13.46 5.48
CA GLU A 341 -27.48 14.26 5.95
C GLU A 341 -28.64 14.19 4.96
N GLU A 342 -28.36 14.22 3.66
CA GLU A 342 -29.35 14.18 2.59
C GLU A 342 -29.90 12.75 2.34
N LEU A 343 -29.02 11.74 2.29
CA LEU A 343 -29.36 10.40 1.81
C LEU A 343 -29.43 9.35 2.92
N GLY A 344 -28.82 9.60 4.09
CA GLY A 344 -28.89 8.73 5.24
C GLY A 344 -28.20 7.38 5.11
N LEU A 345 -27.17 7.26 4.23
CA LEU A 345 -26.59 5.97 3.81
C LEU A 345 -25.48 5.47 4.73
N PHE A 346 -24.71 6.37 5.34
CA PHE A 346 -23.52 6.01 6.11
C PHE A 346 -23.82 5.96 7.61
N ALA A 347 -23.33 4.93 8.27
CA ALA A 347 -23.33 4.81 9.73
C ALA A 347 -22.17 5.61 10.34
N GLU A 348 -21.00 5.61 9.66
CA GLU A 348 -19.79 6.22 10.13
C GLU A 348 -18.86 6.59 8.95
N VAL A 349 -18.06 7.65 9.12
CA VAL A 349 -16.91 7.97 8.27
C VAL A 349 -15.66 7.97 9.15
N ARG A 350 -14.79 6.98 8.95
CA ARG A 350 -13.57 6.77 9.75
C ARG A 350 -12.29 6.80 8.91
N GLY A 351 -11.14 6.71 9.55
CA GLY A 351 -9.82 6.76 8.91
C GLY A 351 -8.99 7.96 9.37
N ARG A 352 -7.80 8.17 8.76
CA ARG A 352 -6.91 9.32 9.03
C ARG A 352 -6.37 9.88 7.71
N GLY A 353 -6.14 11.19 7.66
CA GLY A 353 -5.65 11.85 6.44
C GLY A 353 -6.54 11.58 5.24
N LEU A 354 -5.93 11.23 4.11
CA LEU A 354 -6.64 10.84 2.88
C LEU A 354 -6.73 9.30 2.74
N MET A 355 -6.95 8.60 3.84
CA MET A 355 -7.34 7.20 3.90
C MET A 355 -8.65 7.13 4.68
N LEU A 356 -9.79 7.27 3.99
CA LEU A 356 -11.11 7.35 4.60
C LEU A 356 -11.99 6.19 4.14
N GLY A 357 -12.80 5.68 5.08
CA GLY A 357 -13.83 4.68 4.85
C GLY A 357 -15.19 5.19 5.27
N ALA A 358 -16.19 5.12 4.39
CA ALA A 358 -17.58 5.38 4.72
C ALA A 358 -18.32 4.04 4.87
N GLN A 359 -18.64 3.67 6.11
CA GLN A 359 -19.37 2.45 6.46
C GLN A 359 -20.84 2.62 6.11
N LEU A 360 -21.38 1.72 5.30
CA LEU A 360 -22.80 1.68 5.01
C LEU A 360 -23.62 1.30 6.25
N LYS A 361 -24.82 1.84 6.36
CA LYS A 361 -25.80 1.41 7.39
C LYS A 361 -26.26 -0.04 7.14
N PRO A 362 -26.71 -0.77 8.16
CA PRO A 362 -27.20 -2.14 8.00
C PRO A 362 -28.28 -2.31 6.91
N ALA A 363 -29.12 -1.30 6.70
CA ALA A 363 -30.12 -1.30 5.63
C ALA A 363 -29.53 -1.34 4.20
N HIS A 364 -28.26 -1.02 4.05
CA HIS A 364 -27.53 -0.99 2.79
C HIS A 364 -26.32 -1.96 2.77
N ALA A 365 -26.29 -2.92 3.71
CA ALA A 365 -25.21 -3.90 3.80
C ALA A 365 -25.05 -4.68 2.48
N GLY A 366 -23.80 -4.97 2.11
CA GLY A 366 -23.45 -5.70 0.89
C GLY A 366 -23.49 -4.88 -0.40
N ARG A 367 -23.93 -3.62 -0.37
CA ARG A 367 -24.13 -2.80 -1.58
C ARG A 367 -22.91 -1.96 -2.00
N ALA A 368 -21.77 -2.07 -1.33
CA ALA A 368 -20.59 -1.29 -1.72
C ALA A 368 -20.20 -1.52 -3.18
N GLY A 369 -20.19 -2.77 -3.65
CA GLY A 369 -19.89 -3.10 -5.05
C GLY A 369 -20.82 -2.43 -6.07
N GLU A 370 -22.13 -2.43 -5.79
CA GLU A 370 -23.13 -1.74 -6.61
C GLU A 370 -22.88 -0.21 -6.66
N ILE A 371 -22.56 0.38 -5.51
CA ILE A 371 -22.23 1.81 -5.44
C ILE A 371 -21.00 2.14 -6.27
N LEU A 372 -19.99 1.29 -6.26
CA LEU A 372 -18.80 1.46 -7.08
C LEU A 372 -19.13 1.42 -8.58
N ASP A 373 -20.07 0.56 -9.01
CA ASP A 373 -20.50 0.48 -10.40
C ASP A 373 -21.25 1.75 -10.82
N LEU A 374 -22.17 2.22 -9.98
CA LEU A 374 -22.87 3.49 -10.18
C LEU A 374 -21.91 4.68 -10.21
N ALA A 375 -20.95 4.73 -9.28
CA ALA A 375 -19.93 5.78 -9.24
C ALA A 375 -19.11 5.83 -10.55
N ALA A 376 -18.68 4.66 -11.05
CA ALA A 376 -17.95 4.58 -12.30
C ALA A 376 -18.80 5.04 -13.50
N ALA A 377 -20.09 4.71 -13.54
CA ALA A 377 -21.02 5.20 -14.57
C ALA A 377 -21.16 6.74 -14.55
N HIS A 378 -20.98 7.37 -13.38
CA HIS A 378 -20.95 8.81 -13.22
C HIS A 378 -19.53 9.43 -13.29
N GLY A 379 -18.53 8.67 -13.77
CA GLY A 379 -17.17 9.17 -13.95
C GLY A 379 -16.39 9.31 -12.64
N LEU A 380 -16.68 8.50 -11.63
CA LEU A 380 -15.97 8.51 -10.34
C LEU A 380 -15.40 7.13 -10.03
N LEU A 381 -14.10 7.04 -9.79
CA LEU A 381 -13.45 5.80 -9.39
C LEU A 381 -13.26 5.75 -7.87
N LEU A 382 -13.81 4.71 -7.27
CA LEU A 382 -13.74 4.40 -5.84
C LEU A 382 -13.30 2.97 -5.63
N LEU A 383 -12.99 2.65 -4.37
CA LEU A 383 -12.71 1.30 -3.89
C LEU A 383 -13.70 0.90 -2.80
N GLN A 384 -13.73 -0.39 -2.52
CA GLN A 384 -14.37 -0.92 -1.31
C GLN A 384 -13.31 -1.52 -0.37
N ALA A 385 -13.64 -1.58 0.91
CA ALA A 385 -12.91 -2.31 1.94
C ALA A 385 -13.88 -3.26 2.65
N GLY A 386 -13.97 -4.48 2.13
CA GLY A 386 -15.08 -5.39 2.46
C GLY A 386 -16.40 -5.01 1.75
N PRO A 387 -17.50 -5.70 2.05
CA PRO A 387 -18.79 -5.54 1.35
C PRO A 387 -19.53 -4.24 1.70
N ASP A 388 -19.18 -3.59 2.83
CA ASP A 388 -19.98 -2.55 3.45
C ASP A 388 -19.27 -1.20 3.59
N VAL A 389 -18.05 -1.04 3.07
CA VAL A 389 -17.28 0.20 3.23
C VAL A 389 -16.84 0.74 1.87
N LEU A 390 -17.20 1.97 1.59
CA LEU A 390 -16.61 2.74 0.48
C LEU A 390 -15.28 3.32 0.95
N ARG A 391 -14.21 3.04 0.20
CA ARG A 391 -12.85 3.51 0.53
C ARG A 391 -12.42 4.63 -0.40
N PHE A 392 -11.91 5.72 0.20
CA PHE A 392 -11.41 6.91 -0.46
C PHE A 392 -9.92 7.05 -0.14
N VAL A 393 -9.10 6.92 -1.18
CA VAL A 393 -7.63 7.03 -1.08
C VAL A 393 -7.05 7.82 -2.28
N PRO A 394 -7.54 9.04 -2.54
CA PRO A 394 -7.10 9.85 -3.67
C PRO A 394 -5.61 10.18 -3.62
N ALA A 395 -5.08 10.78 -4.67
CA ALA A 395 -3.74 11.36 -4.66
C ALA A 395 -3.60 12.39 -3.53
N LEU A 396 -2.42 12.52 -2.90
CA LEU A 396 -2.18 13.40 -1.76
C LEU A 396 -2.07 14.87 -2.17
N ASN A 397 -1.83 15.12 -3.46
CA ASN A 397 -1.84 16.44 -4.09
C ASN A 397 -3.17 16.75 -4.82
N ILE A 398 -4.23 15.97 -4.57
CA ILE A 398 -5.56 16.21 -5.14
C ILE A 398 -6.01 17.64 -4.91
N THR A 399 -6.66 18.24 -5.92
CA THR A 399 -7.11 19.64 -5.87
C THR A 399 -8.47 19.80 -5.19
N ASP A 400 -8.77 21.03 -4.72
CA ASP A 400 -10.09 21.37 -4.19
C ASP A 400 -11.19 21.13 -5.22
N ARG A 401 -10.90 21.42 -6.50
CA ARG A 401 -11.81 21.18 -7.63
C ARG A 401 -12.13 19.69 -7.79
N ASP A 402 -11.12 18.82 -7.74
CA ASP A 402 -11.32 17.38 -7.95
C ASP A 402 -12.05 16.73 -6.77
N ILE A 403 -11.83 17.20 -5.54
CA ILE A 403 -12.63 16.77 -4.37
C ILE A 403 -14.09 17.21 -4.53
N ALA A 404 -14.35 18.47 -4.87
CA ALA A 404 -15.71 18.98 -5.03
C ALA A 404 -16.47 18.25 -6.15
N GLU A 405 -15.80 18.03 -7.28
CA GLU A 405 -16.38 17.30 -8.42
C GLU A 405 -16.60 15.81 -8.10
N GLY A 406 -15.64 15.16 -7.44
CA GLY A 406 -15.77 13.77 -6.99
C GLY A 406 -16.96 13.57 -6.05
N LEU A 407 -17.15 14.49 -5.09
CA LEU A 407 -18.31 14.49 -4.19
C LEU A 407 -19.64 14.72 -4.94
N ALA A 408 -19.66 15.61 -5.94
CA ALA A 408 -20.84 15.84 -6.76
C ALA A 408 -21.21 14.58 -7.56
N ARG A 409 -20.23 13.93 -8.20
CA ARG A 409 -20.42 12.67 -8.94
C ARG A 409 -20.87 11.53 -8.01
N LEU A 410 -20.32 11.47 -6.77
CA LEU A 410 -20.74 10.51 -5.76
C LEU A 410 -22.21 10.72 -5.37
N ARG A 411 -22.64 11.97 -5.15
CA ARG A 411 -24.03 12.28 -4.81
C ARG A 411 -24.99 11.81 -5.90
N LEU A 412 -24.66 12.02 -7.17
CA LEU A 412 -25.46 11.55 -8.31
C LEU A 412 -25.55 10.00 -8.34
N ALA A 413 -24.42 9.32 -8.13
CA ALA A 413 -24.38 7.88 -8.08
C ALA A 413 -25.25 7.32 -6.95
N LEU A 414 -25.18 7.92 -5.76
CA LEU A 414 -25.93 7.49 -4.58
C LEU A 414 -27.43 7.80 -4.66
N ALA A 415 -27.83 8.87 -5.37
CA ALA A 415 -29.25 9.17 -5.61
C ALA A 415 -29.96 8.09 -6.44
N GLY A 416 -29.20 7.30 -7.22
CA GLY A 416 -29.69 6.16 -8.01
C GLY A 416 -29.92 4.87 -7.18
N LEU A 417 -29.55 4.86 -5.91
CA LEU A 417 -29.66 3.68 -5.03
C LEU A 417 -31.05 3.43 -4.44
N ARG A 418 -32.07 4.15 -4.83
CA ARG A 418 -33.43 4.05 -4.30
C ARG A 418 -34.12 2.73 -4.61
#